data_6be8d94035e17d4df92e959fc1a65655
#
_entry.id   6be8d94035e17d4df92e959fc1a65655
#
_cell.length_a   1.000
_cell.length_b   1.000
_cell.length_c   1.000
_cell.angle_alpha   90.00
_cell.angle_beta   90.00
_cell.angle_gamma   90.00
#
_symmetry.space_group_name_H-M   'P 1'
#
loop_
_entity.id
_entity.type
_entity.pdbx_description
1 polymer ?
#
loop_
_entity_poly.entity_id
_entity_poly.type
_entity_poly.pdbx_seq_one_letter_code
_entity_poly.pdbx_strand_id
1 'polypeptide(L)'
;MAVRFCAETEAPGVKARETAEADMAPVIALKPDALIMSDPGLIDMVREAWPEQVIHLSVQANTVNWAAVRFWQKIGVDRIILSRELSLDEVAEIRQQCPDIELEVFVHGALCIAYSGRCLLSGYFNHRDPNQGSCTNSCRWDYK
;
A
#
# COMPACT_ATOMS: atom_id res chain seq x y z
N MET A 1 -2.25 -14.79 -8.20
CA MET A 1 -1.16 -13.81 -8.49
C MET A 1 -1.62 -12.45 -7.99
N ALA A 2 -1.02 -11.94 -6.88
CA ALA A 2 -1.35 -10.60 -6.41
C ALA A 2 -0.73 -9.56 -7.34
N VAL A 3 -1.52 -8.64 -7.87
CA VAL A 3 -1.04 -7.53 -8.68
C VAL A 3 -0.91 -6.30 -7.79
N ARG A 4 0.30 -5.74 -7.73
CA ARG A 4 0.54 -4.48 -7.05
C ARG A 4 0.18 -3.35 -7.99
N PHE A 5 -0.88 -2.63 -7.66
CA PHE A 5 -1.24 -1.40 -8.33
C PHE A 5 -0.77 -0.22 -7.49
N CYS A 6 0.29 0.45 -7.93
CA CYS A 6 0.70 1.74 -7.40
C CYS A 6 0.07 2.81 -8.30
N ALA A 7 -1.22 3.06 -8.10
CA ALA A 7 -1.87 4.20 -8.73
C ALA A 7 -1.62 5.43 -7.87
N GLU A 8 -0.55 6.13 -8.14
CA GLU A 8 -0.43 7.53 -7.77
C GLU A 8 -0.91 8.34 -8.97
N THR A 9 -2.20 8.54 -9.05
CA THR A 9 -2.74 9.52 -9.98
C THR A 9 -2.80 10.86 -9.26
N GLU A 10 -1.84 11.72 -9.51
CA GLU A 10 -1.99 13.16 -9.30
C GLU A 10 -3.02 13.70 -10.30
N ALA A 11 -4.29 13.38 -10.09
CA ALA A 11 -5.35 13.97 -10.87
C ALA A 11 -6.13 14.96 -10.00
N PRO A 12 -6.07 16.26 -10.26
CA PRO A 12 -6.84 17.24 -9.51
C PRO A 12 -8.33 17.15 -9.90
N GLY A 13 -9.20 16.90 -8.92
CA GLY A 13 -10.63 17.13 -9.02
C GLY A 13 -11.49 15.97 -9.55
N VAL A 14 -12.72 16.27 -9.90
CA VAL A 14 -13.80 15.31 -10.29
C VAL A 14 -13.42 14.36 -11.45
N LYS A 15 -12.52 14.77 -12.33
CA LYS A 15 -11.97 13.92 -13.39
C LYS A 15 -11.14 12.73 -12.86
N ALA A 16 -10.66 12.77 -11.62
CA ALA A 16 -9.86 11.72 -11.03
C ALA A 16 -10.61 10.39 -10.90
N ARG A 17 -11.91 10.43 -10.58
CA ARG A 17 -12.73 9.22 -10.42
C ARG A 17 -12.93 8.49 -11.74
N GLU A 18 -13.41 9.18 -12.78
CA GLU A 18 -13.65 8.59 -14.10
C GLU A 18 -12.36 8.01 -14.70
N THR A 19 -11.24 8.72 -14.53
CA THR A 19 -9.92 8.26 -15.00
C THR A 19 -9.46 7.04 -14.23
N ALA A 20 -9.57 7.04 -12.88
CA ALA A 20 -9.17 5.93 -12.05
C ALA A 20 -9.99 4.65 -12.33
N GLU A 21 -11.31 4.77 -12.49
CA GLU A 21 -12.15 3.63 -12.87
C GLU A 21 -11.80 3.10 -14.26
N ALA A 22 -11.54 3.98 -15.23
CA ALA A 22 -11.12 3.58 -16.58
C ALA A 22 -9.77 2.86 -16.60
N ASP A 23 -8.81 3.31 -15.78
CA ASP A 23 -7.50 2.71 -15.67
C ASP A 23 -7.53 1.39 -14.89
N MET A 24 -8.42 1.26 -13.90
CA MET A 24 -8.57 0.06 -13.09
C MET A 24 -9.35 -1.06 -13.79
N ALA A 25 -10.35 -0.73 -14.61
CA ALA A 25 -11.21 -1.72 -15.25
C ALA A 25 -10.44 -2.79 -16.05
N PRO A 26 -9.40 -2.48 -16.85
CA PRO A 26 -8.59 -3.48 -17.54
C PRO A 26 -7.83 -4.40 -16.60
N VAL A 27 -7.37 -3.87 -15.43
CA VAL A 27 -6.67 -4.66 -14.42
C VAL A 27 -7.62 -5.65 -13.75
N ILE A 28 -8.81 -5.17 -13.37
CA ILE A 28 -9.87 -6.02 -12.78
C ILE A 28 -10.32 -7.11 -13.77
N ALA A 29 -10.39 -6.79 -15.07
CA ALA A 29 -10.75 -7.76 -16.11
C ALA A 29 -9.76 -8.95 -16.21
N LEU A 30 -8.52 -8.77 -15.75
CA LEU A 30 -7.53 -9.86 -15.64
C LEU A 30 -7.80 -10.80 -14.47
N LYS A 31 -8.77 -10.49 -13.61
CA LYS A 31 -9.17 -11.25 -12.42
C LYS A 31 -7.98 -11.53 -11.48
N PRO A 32 -7.28 -10.50 -10.99
CA PRO A 32 -6.24 -10.71 -10.01
C PRO A 32 -6.82 -11.28 -8.72
N ASP A 33 -6.07 -12.12 -8.00
CA ASP A 33 -6.49 -12.65 -6.70
C ASP A 33 -6.66 -11.54 -5.66
N ALA A 34 -5.86 -10.46 -5.76
CA ALA A 34 -5.98 -9.28 -4.91
C ALA A 34 -5.30 -8.06 -5.56
N LEU A 35 -5.72 -6.87 -5.13
CA LEU A 35 -5.03 -5.61 -5.41
C LEU A 35 -4.28 -5.16 -4.16
N ILE A 36 -3.02 -4.72 -4.31
CA ILE A 36 -2.27 -4.09 -3.23
C ILE A 36 -2.36 -2.58 -3.40
N MET A 37 -3.00 -1.88 -2.47
CA MET A 37 -3.32 -0.46 -2.57
C MET A 37 -2.95 0.27 -1.28
N SER A 38 -2.67 1.58 -1.35
CA SER A 38 -2.34 2.41 -0.19
C SER A 38 -3.16 3.69 -0.08
N ASP A 39 -3.70 4.17 -1.19
CA ASP A 39 -4.49 5.40 -1.20
C ASP A 39 -5.93 5.13 -0.76
N PRO A 40 -6.43 5.82 0.29
CA PRO A 40 -7.77 5.57 0.82
C PRO A 40 -8.88 5.94 -0.16
N GLY A 41 -8.68 6.98 -0.99
CA GLY A 41 -9.68 7.39 -1.98
C GLY A 41 -9.83 6.37 -3.10
N LEU A 42 -8.71 5.82 -3.60
CA LEU A 42 -8.73 4.75 -4.59
C LEU A 42 -9.31 3.44 -4.03
N ILE A 43 -9.03 3.12 -2.76
CA ILE A 43 -9.62 1.95 -2.08
C ILE A 43 -11.14 2.09 -2.02
N ASP A 44 -11.63 3.27 -1.62
CA ASP A 44 -13.07 3.56 -1.54
C ASP A 44 -13.75 3.41 -2.91
N MET A 45 -13.17 4.01 -3.96
CA MET A 45 -13.67 3.88 -5.33
C MET A 45 -13.71 2.43 -5.83
N VAL A 46 -12.67 1.63 -5.54
CA VAL A 46 -12.65 0.22 -5.92
C VAL A 46 -13.72 -0.56 -5.16
N ARG A 47 -13.94 -0.28 -3.87
CA ARG A 47 -15.01 -0.90 -3.08
C ARG A 47 -16.40 -0.56 -3.62
N GLU A 48 -16.62 0.67 -4.08
CA GLU A 48 -17.89 1.05 -4.69
C GLU A 48 -18.13 0.37 -6.08
N ALA A 49 -17.09 0.38 -6.95
CA ALA A 49 -17.23 -0.11 -8.32
C ALA A 49 -17.10 -1.65 -8.42
N TRP A 50 -16.28 -2.28 -7.59
CA TRP A 50 -16.00 -3.73 -7.59
C TRP A 50 -15.97 -4.29 -6.16
N PRO A 51 -17.11 -4.42 -5.50
CA PRO A 51 -17.20 -4.80 -4.08
C PRO A 51 -16.59 -6.19 -3.77
N GLU A 52 -16.55 -7.10 -4.73
CA GLU A 52 -16.00 -8.44 -4.59
C GLU A 52 -14.47 -8.50 -4.76
N GLN A 53 -13.84 -7.40 -5.18
CA GLN A 53 -12.39 -7.38 -5.39
C GLN A 53 -11.65 -7.38 -4.05
N VAL A 54 -10.82 -8.39 -3.83
CA VAL A 54 -9.97 -8.50 -2.62
C VAL A 54 -8.92 -7.38 -2.63
N ILE A 55 -8.79 -6.68 -1.50
CA ILE A 55 -7.82 -5.58 -1.32
C ILE A 55 -6.88 -5.90 -0.17
N HIS A 56 -5.57 -5.86 -0.47
CA HIS A 56 -4.50 -5.90 0.51
C HIS A 56 -3.95 -4.48 0.72
N LEU A 57 -3.93 -4.02 1.96
CA LEU A 57 -3.38 -2.71 2.27
C LEU A 57 -1.85 -2.75 2.17
N SER A 58 -1.29 -1.88 1.35
CA SER A 58 0.15 -1.74 1.21
C SER A 58 0.80 -1.22 2.49
N VAL A 59 2.04 -1.63 2.75
CA VAL A 59 2.91 -1.06 3.78
C VAL A 59 3.06 0.47 3.64
N GLN A 60 2.85 1.03 2.45
CA GLN A 60 2.88 2.47 2.20
C GLN A 60 1.80 3.26 2.96
N ALA A 61 0.74 2.60 3.43
CA ALA A 61 -0.27 3.20 4.30
C ALA A 61 0.22 3.42 5.74
N ASN A 62 1.42 2.94 6.09
CA ASN A 62 2.07 3.11 7.40
C ASN A 62 1.19 2.70 8.59
N THR A 63 0.62 1.51 8.53
CA THR A 63 -0.22 0.97 9.59
C THR A 63 0.66 0.43 10.72
N VAL A 64 0.64 1.11 11.88
CA VAL A 64 1.54 0.88 13.02
C VAL A 64 0.86 0.57 14.34
N ASN A 65 -0.46 0.39 14.36
CA ASN A 65 -1.18 0.07 15.59
C ASN A 65 -2.53 -0.60 15.28
N TRP A 66 -3.10 -1.27 16.29
CA TRP A 66 -4.37 -1.98 16.15
C TRP A 66 -5.56 -1.07 15.81
N ALA A 67 -5.56 0.19 16.23
CA ALA A 67 -6.66 1.11 15.92
C ALA A 67 -6.69 1.46 14.43
N ALA A 68 -5.51 1.65 13.81
CA ALA A 68 -5.39 1.82 12.36
C ALA A 68 -5.79 0.55 11.60
N VAL A 69 -5.40 -0.64 12.10
CA VAL A 69 -5.83 -1.93 11.52
C VAL A 69 -7.35 -2.05 11.55
N ARG A 70 -7.98 -1.74 12.68
CA ARG A 70 -9.45 -1.76 12.82
C ARG A 70 -10.16 -0.76 11.91
N PHE A 71 -9.55 0.41 11.69
CA PHE A 71 -10.06 1.39 10.74
C PHE A 71 -10.10 0.82 9.32
N TRP A 72 -8.99 0.25 8.86
CA TRP A 72 -8.91 -0.35 7.52
C TRP A 72 -9.80 -1.57 7.34
N GLN A 73 -9.94 -2.39 8.38
CA GLN A 73 -10.88 -3.51 8.39
C GLN A 73 -12.33 -3.04 8.19
N LYS A 74 -12.74 -1.92 8.81
CA LYS A 74 -14.08 -1.34 8.63
C LYS A 74 -14.33 -0.82 7.21
N ILE A 75 -13.28 -0.39 6.51
CA ILE A 75 -13.35 0.02 5.10
C ILE A 75 -13.42 -1.21 4.17
N GLY A 76 -13.24 -2.42 4.70
CA GLY A 76 -13.35 -3.65 3.94
C GLY A 76 -12.03 -4.11 3.32
N VAL A 77 -10.89 -3.72 3.88
CA VAL A 77 -9.59 -4.29 3.50
C VAL A 77 -9.48 -5.71 4.06
N ASP A 78 -8.99 -6.66 3.25
CA ASP A 78 -8.96 -8.08 3.59
C ASP A 78 -7.66 -8.50 4.28
N ARG A 79 -6.53 -7.86 3.92
CA ARG A 79 -5.20 -8.10 4.49
C ARG A 79 -4.46 -6.78 4.67
N ILE A 80 -3.66 -6.69 5.73
CA ILE A 80 -2.83 -5.52 6.00
C ILE A 80 -1.35 -5.92 6.05
N ILE A 81 -0.55 -5.28 5.19
CA ILE A 81 0.91 -5.39 5.21
C ILE A 81 1.40 -4.34 6.21
N LEU A 82 1.80 -4.82 7.39
CA LEU A 82 2.21 -3.96 8.49
C LEU A 82 3.53 -3.23 8.22
N SER A 83 3.68 -2.08 8.84
CA SER A 83 4.93 -1.32 8.80
C SER A 83 6.09 -2.10 9.44
N ARG A 84 7.28 -1.92 8.87
CA ARG A 84 8.51 -2.58 9.32
C ARG A 84 9.06 -2.01 10.62
N GLU A 85 8.55 -0.89 11.05
CA GLU A 85 8.90 -0.21 12.30
C GLU A 85 8.37 -0.91 13.54
N LEU A 86 7.40 -1.84 13.37
CA LEU A 86 6.78 -2.58 14.46
C LEU A 86 7.70 -3.67 15.01
N SER A 87 7.77 -3.76 16.34
CA SER A 87 8.33 -4.90 17.06
C SER A 87 7.37 -6.12 17.00
N LEU A 88 7.91 -7.30 17.30
CA LEU A 88 7.07 -8.51 17.36
C LEU A 88 5.98 -8.44 18.44
N ASP A 89 6.25 -7.76 19.55
CA ASP A 89 5.27 -7.57 20.63
C ASP A 89 4.11 -6.69 20.19
N GLU A 90 4.39 -5.60 19.45
CA GLU A 90 3.34 -4.76 18.86
C GLU A 90 2.54 -5.50 17.80
N VAL A 91 3.16 -6.35 16.98
CA VAL A 91 2.46 -7.21 16.04
C VAL A 91 1.56 -8.21 16.77
N ALA A 92 2.03 -8.78 17.87
CA ALA A 92 1.24 -9.69 18.71
C ALA A 92 0.04 -8.96 19.34
N GLU A 93 0.22 -7.74 19.82
CA GLU A 93 -0.88 -6.91 20.33
C GLU A 93 -1.92 -6.63 19.23
N ILE A 94 -1.48 -6.22 18.03
CA ILE A 94 -2.36 -6.02 16.88
C ILE A 94 -3.17 -7.29 16.58
N ARG A 95 -2.53 -8.45 16.56
CA ARG A 95 -3.20 -9.74 16.33
C ARG A 95 -4.25 -10.04 17.38
N GLN A 96 -3.96 -9.76 18.66
CA GLN A 96 -4.91 -9.97 19.75
C GLN A 96 -6.13 -9.04 19.65
N GLN A 97 -5.92 -7.79 19.28
CA GLN A 97 -6.99 -6.79 19.16
C GLN A 97 -7.81 -6.91 17.88
N CYS A 98 -7.25 -7.49 16.82
CA CYS A 98 -7.85 -7.63 15.49
C CYS A 98 -7.64 -9.07 14.98
N PRO A 99 -8.34 -10.07 15.57
CA PRO A 99 -8.10 -11.49 15.26
C PRO A 99 -8.59 -11.89 13.86
N ASP A 100 -9.58 -11.18 13.31
CA ASP A 100 -10.29 -11.57 12.09
C ASP A 100 -9.68 -11.03 10.79
N ILE A 101 -8.69 -10.12 10.87
CA ILE A 101 -8.00 -9.56 9.71
C ILE A 101 -6.72 -10.33 9.40
N GLU A 102 -6.40 -10.53 8.12
CA GLU A 102 -5.10 -11.08 7.75
C GLU A 102 -3.99 -10.05 7.93
N LEU A 103 -2.91 -10.44 8.58
CA LEU A 103 -1.71 -9.61 8.78
C LEU A 103 -0.53 -10.20 8.03
N GLU A 104 0.21 -9.33 7.35
CA GLU A 104 1.44 -9.68 6.65
C GLU A 104 2.60 -8.82 7.18
N VAL A 105 3.77 -9.44 7.39
CA VAL A 105 4.98 -8.76 7.86
C VAL A 105 6.19 -9.14 7.01
N PHE A 106 7.12 -8.20 6.84
CA PHE A 106 8.39 -8.47 6.17
C PHE A 106 9.35 -9.17 7.12
N VAL A 107 9.82 -10.36 6.76
CA VAL A 107 10.78 -11.14 7.55
C VAL A 107 12.14 -11.28 6.88
N HIS A 108 12.22 -11.08 5.56
CA HIS A 108 13.48 -11.16 4.80
C HIS A 108 13.37 -10.39 3.49
N GLY A 109 14.49 -9.84 3.02
CA GLY A 109 14.60 -9.18 1.72
C GLY A 109 15.31 -7.83 1.78
N ALA A 110 15.22 -7.07 0.68
CA ALA A 110 15.78 -5.73 0.60
C ALA A 110 14.94 -4.75 1.42
N LEU A 111 15.44 -4.41 2.61
CA LEU A 111 14.80 -3.46 3.50
C LEU A 111 14.98 -2.03 2.99
N CYS A 112 13.88 -1.28 2.83
CA CYS A 112 13.91 0.16 2.61
C CYS A 112 14.25 0.87 3.91
N ILE A 113 15.25 1.78 3.90
CA ILE A 113 15.65 2.57 5.08
C ILE A 113 14.66 3.70 5.39
N ALA A 114 13.97 4.19 4.38
CA ALA A 114 12.99 5.26 4.56
C ALA A 114 11.69 4.74 5.15
N TYR A 115 10.97 5.64 5.82
CA TYR A 115 9.58 5.42 6.20
C TYR A 115 8.75 5.05 4.96
N SER A 116 7.91 4.02 5.05
CA SER A 116 7.20 3.48 3.90
C SER A 116 6.32 4.54 3.23
N GLY A 117 6.42 4.66 1.89
CA GLY A 117 5.68 5.66 1.12
C GLY A 117 6.15 7.11 1.30
N ARG A 118 7.34 7.36 1.89
CA ARG A 118 7.86 8.70 2.19
C ARG A 118 9.31 8.91 1.75
N CYS A 119 9.84 8.04 0.88
CA CYS A 119 11.20 8.18 0.38
C CYS A 119 11.30 9.29 -0.67
N LEU A 120 12.22 10.23 -0.47
CA LEU A 120 12.50 11.32 -1.42
C LEU A 120 13.89 11.22 -2.06
N LEU A 121 14.74 10.26 -1.62
CA LEU A 121 16.15 10.19 -2.06
C LEU A 121 16.30 9.99 -3.58
N SER A 122 15.54 9.06 -4.15
CA SER A 122 15.60 8.82 -5.59
C SER A 122 15.08 10.01 -6.40
N GLY A 123 14.09 10.75 -5.88
CA GLY A 123 13.60 11.98 -6.47
C GLY A 123 14.66 13.07 -6.45
N TYR A 124 15.29 13.26 -5.30
CA TYR A 124 16.32 14.27 -5.11
C TYR A 124 17.57 14.03 -6.00
N PHE A 125 18.08 12.79 -6.03
CA PHE A 125 19.31 12.50 -6.76
C PHE A 125 19.10 12.18 -8.26
N ASN A 126 17.97 11.58 -8.62
CA ASN A 126 17.78 10.97 -9.95
C ASN A 126 16.48 11.36 -10.65
N HIS A 127 15.69 12.26 -10.07
CA HIS A 127 14.38 12.68 -10.60
C HIS A 127 13.44 11.48 -10.86
N ARG A 128 13.50 10.45 -9.97
CA ARG A 128 12.61 9.27 -10.01
C ARG A 128 11.86 9.14 -8.70
N ASP A 129 10.58 8.75 -8.78
CA ASP A 129 9.78 8.55 -7.58
C ASP A 129 9.88 7.10 -7.09
N PRO A 130 10.55 6.86 -5.94
CA PRO A 130 10.65 5.52 -5.37
C PRO A 130 9.33 5.03 -4.79
N ASN A 131 8.40 5.92 -4.46
CA ASN A 131 7.09 5.57 -3.92
C ASN A 131 6.17 5.04 -5.02
N GLN A 132 6.42 5.42 -6.28
CA GLN A 132 5.77 4.89 -7.50
C GLN A 132 6.52 3.71 -8.14
N GLY A 133 7.40 3.05 -7.40
CA GLY A 133 8.13 1.87 -7.90
C GLY A 133 9.44 2.17 -8.65
N SER A 134 9.81 3.44 -8.86
CA SER A 134 11.03 3.84 -9.58
C SER A 134 12.23 4.07 -8.65
N CYS A 135 12.41 3.20 -7.64
CA CYS A 135 13.53 3.29 -6.70
C CYS A 135 14.87 3.04 -7.39
N THR A 136 15.84 3.96 -7.17
CA THR A 136 17.22 3.85 -7.67
C THR A 136 18.19 3.31 -6.63
N ASN A 137 17.72 2.91 -5.45
CA ASN A 137 18.54 2.48 -4.30
C ASN A 137 19.60 3.52 -3.86
N SER A 138 19.33 4.81 -4.04
CA SER A 138 20.25 5.90 -3.68
C SER A 138 20.72 5.84 -2.22
N CYS A 139 19.91 5.30 -1.30
CA CYS A 139 20.28 5.10 0.10
C CYS A 139 21.40 4.08 0.33
N ARG A 140 21.85 3.36 -0.71
CA ARG A 140 22.89 2.32 -0.65
C ARG A 140 24.16 2.68 -1.40
N TRP A 141 24.24 3.91 -1.92
CA TRP A 141 25.42 4.39 -2.63
C TRP A 141 26.49 4.86 -1.66
N ASP A 142 27.73 4.82 -2.10
CA ASP A 142 28.86 5.40 -1.36
C ASP A 142 28.87 6.91 -1.62
N TYR A 143 28.71 7.69 -0.56
CA TYR A 143 28.80 9.15 -0.59
C TYR A 143 30.13 9.59 0.01
N LYS A 144 30.82 10.53 -0.65
CA LYS A 144 32.05 11.14 -0.16
C LYS A 144 31.82 12.50 0.44
#